data_670d4f7f8c45cbcfe2fae7d97357c2f0
#
_entry.id   670d4f7f8c45cbcfe2fae7d97357c2f0
#
_cell.length_a   1.000
_cell.length_b   1.000
_cell.length_c   1.000
_cell.angle_alpha   90.00
_cell.angle_beta   90.00
_cell.angle_gamma   90.00
#
_symmetry.space_group_name_H-M   'P 1'
#
loop_
_entity.id
_entity.type
_entity.pdbx_description
1 polymer ?
#
loop_
_entity_poly.entity_id
_entity_poly.type
_entity_poly.pdbx_seq_one_letter_code
_entity_poly.pdbx_strand_id
1 'polypeptide(L)'
;MRMKSFHLLGLIAVAAATIHSQPTNGAVYWSTVAPDCSSLAGESPVAIGNSSGKTVGYACYVSGTFVWLAAGGGWSSAIRVAAPASAAIGVDYTFYDASGNNLKLDTTVGSGNDVNFALSPNQPAEIGLLGATSDAPKYASTATGSVYAVFYCPDATTCANVVPQLLYSALPGTPWALSVPISWDTELWTQWSAEGIDDGGTHRVSLVIYNEDTTATSYTVRVYDSTGSLAGTGTTPPIPPLQPLSTGSFGEGGTYGALLSDVIPTRLPPGVFKILVDGGSKYSAVEVLQFNGQSATALQVAYDSAPGSSSRAASSERMNIMNIRSARVESATRHVFRALEK
;
A
#
# COMPACT_ATOMS: atom_id res chain seq x y z
N MET A 1 40.40 -49.78 -6.34
CA MET A 1 40.51 -48.70 -5.35
C MET A 1 39.53 -47.61 -5.75
N ARG A 2 38.30 -47.57 -5.14
CA ARG A 2 37.25 -46.60 -5.50
C ARG A 2 37.25 -45.52 -4.42
N MET A 3 37.67 -44.29 -4.78
CA MET A 3 37.51 -43.12 -3.93
C MET A 3 36.04 -42.64 -3.96
N LYS A 4 35.39 -42.64 -2.81
CA LYS A 4 34.07 -42.03 -2.60
C LYS A 4 34.31 -40.56 -2.28
N SER A 5 33.86 -39.65 -3.19
CA SER A 5 33.80 -38.21 -2.91
C SER A 5 32.63 -37.95 -1.95
N PHE A 6 32.94 -37.50 -0.76
CA PHE A 6 31.97 -36.91 0.15
C PHE A 6 31.77 -35.43 -0.24
N HIS A 7 30.59 -35.12 -0.73
CA HIS A 7 30.16 -33.73 -0.89
C HIS A 7 29.55 -33.30 0.45
N LEU A 8 30.29 -32.47 1.16
CA LEU A 8 29.81 -31.80 2.35
C LEU A 8 29.06 -30.55 1.87
N LEU A 9 27.73 -30.62 1.75
CA LEU A 9 26.87 -29.46 1.58
C LEU A 9 26.81 -28.72 2.92
N GLY A 10 27.61 -27.69 3.05
CA GLY A 10 27.50 -26.73 4.14
C GLY A 10 26.25 -25.87 3.93
N LEU A 11 25.19 -26.16 4.67
CA LEU A 11 24.06 -25.24 4.83
C LEU A 11 24.55 -24.02 5.62
N ILE A 12 24.87 -22.95 4.94
CA ILE A 12 25.03 -21.62 5.60
C ILE A 12 23.60 -21.10 5.80
N ALA A 13 23.03 -21.37 6.96
CA ALA A 13 21.86 -20.66 7.45
C ALA A 13 22.32 -19.23 7.79
N VAL A 14 22.16 -18.30 6.85
CA VAL A 14 22.21 -16.89 7.16
C VAL A 14 20.92 -16.57 7.96
N ALA A 15 21.04 -16.67 9.28
CA ALA A 15 20.06 -16.08 10.17
C ALA A 15 20.13 -14.57 9.96
N ALA A 16 19.26 -14.03 9.11
CA ALA A 16 18.95 -12.62 9.11
C ALA A 16 18.37 -12.32 10.49
N ALA A 17 19.19 -11.79 11.40
CA ALA A 17 18.72 -11.22 12.64
C ALA A 17 17.90 -10.00 12.26
N THR A 18 16.60 -10.19 12.04
CA THR A 18 15.64 -9.11 11.95
C THR A 18 15.59 -8.47 13.33
N ILE A 19 16.18 -7.30 13.45
CA ILE A 19 16.06 -6.47 14.64
C ILE A 19 14.61 -5.96 14.63
N HIS A 20 13.71 -6.75 15.22
CA HIS A 20 12.35 -6.32 15.50
C HIS A 20 12.42 -5.34 16.68
N SER A 21 12.53 -4.05 16.37
CA SER A 21 12.26 -3.05 17.40
C SER A 21 10.76 -3.14 17.70
N GLN A 22 10.42 -3.69 18.86
CA GLN A 22 9.03 -3.69 19.32
C GLN A 22 8.58 -2.24 19.45
N PRO A 23 7.39 -1.89 18.91
CA PRO A 23 6.82 -0.57 19.08
C PRO A 23 6.73 -0.23 20.57
N THR A 24 7.15 0.97 20.96
CA THR A 24 7.09 1.40 22.36
C THR A 24 5.69 1.92 22.68
N ASN A 25 4.99 1.26 23.57
CA ASN A 25 3.78 1.81 24.19
C ASN A 25 4.19 3.01 25.04
N GLY A 26 3.71 4.21 24.71
CA GLY A 26 3.89 5.42 25.52
C GLY A 26 4.58 6.61 24.85
N ALA A 27 5.00 6.51 23.58
CA ALA A 27 5.48 7.67 22.85
C ALA A 27 4.33 8.67 22.60
N VAL A 28 4.51 9.93 22.99
CA VAL A 28 3.51 10.99 22.80
C VAL A 28 3.68 11.59 21.40
N TYR A 29 2.74 11.33 20.51
CA TYR A 29 2.71 11.78 19.11
C TYR A 29 1.62 12.86 18.86
N TRP A 30 1.15 13.52 19.89
CA TRP A 30 0.16 14.58 19.83
C TRP A 30 0.60 15.82 20.60
N SER A 31 -0.02 16.96 20.30
CA SER A 31 0.13 18.22 20.99
C SER A 31 -1.08 18.45 21.91
N THR A 32 -0.89 19.12 23.04
CA THR A 32 -1.99 19.57 23.91
C THR A 32 -2.76 20.75 23.34
N VAL A 33 -2.20 21.45 22.35
CA VAL A 33 -2.81 22.52 21.58
C VAL A 33 -2.98 22.05 20.15
N ALA A 34 -4.12 22.34 19.53
CA ALA A 34 -4.36 21.96 18.14
C ALA A 34 -3.28 22.55 17.20
N PRO A 35 -2.49 21.72 16.52
CA PRO A 35 -1.45 22.20 15.60
C PRO A 35 -2.06 22.75 14.32
N ASP A 36 -1.30 23.58 13.60
CA ASP A 36 -1.64 23.96 12.23
C ASP A 36 -1.22 22.83 11.27
N CYS A 37 -2.21 22.17 10.67
CA CYS A 37 -2.00 21.09 9.70
C CYS A 37 -2.26 21.52 8.25
N SER A 38 -2.55 22.79 7.99
CA SER A 38 -3.00 23.29 6.68
C SER A 38 -2.00 23.06 5.53
N SER A 39 -0.71 22.89 5.84
CA SER A 39 0.31 22.54 4.85
C SER A 39 0.24 21.07 4.38
N LEU A 40 -0.57 20.23 5.01
CA LEU A 40 -0.85 18.84 4.61
C LEU A 40 -2.14 18.78 3.78
N ALA A 41 -2.13 19.39 2.59
CA ALA A 41 -3.27 19.44 1.66
C ALA A 41 -4.57 20.02 2.25
N GLY A 42 -4.46 20.92 3.24
CA GLY A 42 -5.61 21.57 3.88
C GLY A 42 -6.26 20.75 4.99
N GLU A 43 -5.58 19.72 5.49
CA GLU A 43 -6.07 18.87 6.56
C GLU A 43 -6.26 19.64 7.88
N SER A 44 -7.26 19.24 8.64
CA SER A 44 -7.50 19.74 9.98
C SER A 44 -6.93 18.79 11.03
N PRO A 45 -6.48 19.28 12.20
CA PRO A 45 -6.01 18.39 13.25
C PRO A 45 -7.14 17.51 13.78
N VAL A 46 -6.83 16.24 14.02
CA VAL A 46 -7.76 15.30 14.65
C VAL A 46 -7.60 15.30 16.17
N ALA A 47 -8.72 15.21 16.87
CA ALA A 47 -8.73 15.09 18.32
C ALA A 47 -8.32 13.67 18.73
N ILE A 48 -7.35 13.59 19.63
CA ILE A 48 -6.86 12.35 20.21
C ILE A 48 -7.57 12.12 21.54
N GLY A 49 -8.34 11.02 21.67
CA GLY A 49 -9.09 10.68 22.87
C GLY A 49 -8.41 9.58 23.69
N ASN A 50 -8.65 9.49 25.00
CA ASN A 50 -8.28 8.32 25.81
C ASN A 50 -9.39 7.25 25.80
N SER A 51 -9.20 6.13 26.49
CA SER A 51 -10.18 5.03 26.59
C SER A 51 -11.53 5.46 27.15
N SER A 52 -11.58 6.53 27.96
CA SER A 52 -12.82 7.11 28.45
C SER A 52 -13.50 8.06 27.45
N GLY A 53 -12.92 8.23 26.23
CA GLY A 53 -13.44 9.14 25.20
C GLY A 53 -13.13 10.62 25.45
N LYS A 54 -12.31 10.93 26.47
CA LYS A 54 -11.89 12.32 26.75
C LYS A 54 -10.74 12.68 25.82
N THR A 55 -10.83 13.84 25.14
CA THR A 55 -9.73 14.39 24.35
C THR A 55 -8.52 14.68 25.23
N VAL A 56 -7.36 14.12 24.88
CA VAL A 56 -6.07 14.30 25.57
C VAL A 56 -5.11 15.18 24.78
N GLY A 57 -5.36 15.35 23.49
CA GLY A 57 -4.55 16.18 22.61
C GLY A 57 -5.07 16.23 21.19
N TYR A 58 -4.24 16.74 20.28
CA TYR A 58 -4.53 16.89 18.87
C TYR A 58 -3.30 16.48 18.06
N ALA A 59 -3.51 15.89 16.89
CA ALA A 59 -2.46 15.52 15.97
C ALA A 59 -2.79 15.95 14.53
N CYS A 60 -1.78 16.31 13.77
CA CYS A 60 -1.86 16.25 12.32
C CYS A 60 -1.83 14.79 11.87
N TYR A 61 -2.26 14.52 10.65
CA TYR A 61 -2.14 13.20 10.06
C TYR A 61 -1.82 13.27 8.57
N VAL A 62 -1.26 12.20 8.07
CA VAL A 62 -1.20 11.87 6.63
C VAL A 62 -1.66 10.43 6.47
N SER A 63 -2.35 10.15 5.39
CA SER A 63 -2.87 8.82 5.09
C SER A 63 -2.64 8.44 3.63
N GLY A 64 -2.64 7.15 3.37
CA GLY A 64 -2.46 6.62 2.04
C GLY A 64 -2.60 5.11 2.00
N THR A 65 -2.50 4.55 0.79
CA THR A 65 -2.69 3.13 0.54
C THR A 65 -1.45 2.52 -0.11
N PHE A 66 -0.97 1.40 0.44
CA PHE A 66 -0.17 0.47 -0.33
C PHE A 66 -1.14 -0.34 -1.18
N VAL A 67 -1.10 -0.11 -2.48
CA VAL A 67 -2.12 -0.58 -3.43
C VAL A 67 -2.11 -2.09 -3.63
N TRP A 68 -1.03 -2.77 -3.24
CA TRP A 68 -0.91 -4.20 -3.28
C TRP A 68 -0.31 -4.76 -2.01
N LEU A 69 -0.91 -5.85 -1.52
CA LEU A 69 -0.45 -6.69 -0.42
C LEU A 69 -0.37 -8.12 -0.93
N ALA A 70 0.70 -8.83 -0.62
CA ALA A 70 0.81 -10.27 -0.82
C ALA A 70 1.48 -10.90 0.42
N ALA A 71 0.80 -11.81 1.10
CA ALA A 71 1.30 -12.47 2.30
C ALA A 71 0.90 -13.95 2.35
N GLY A 72 1.78 -14.83 2.82
CA GLY A 72 1.57 -16.28 2.75
C GLY A 72 1.76 -16.83 1.34
N GLY A 73 1.47 -18.12 1.12
CA GLY A 73 1.64 -18.79 -0.18
C GLY A 73 3.06 -18.74 -0.71
N GLY A 74 4.02 -18.48 0.20
CA GLY A 74 5.42 -18.29 -0.12
C GLY A 74 5.85 -16.84 -0.38
N TRP A 75 4.96 -15.88 -0.31
CA TRP A 75 5.31 -14.47 -0.28
C TRP A 75 5.71 -14.06 1.14
N SER A 76 6.81 -13.31 1.26
CA SER A 76 7.15 -12.54 2.44
C SER A 76 6.97 -11.06 2.14
N SER A 77 6.14 -10.41 2.94
CA SER A 77 5.95 -8.96 2.86
C SER A 77 6.20 -8.33 4.21
N ALA A 78 6.72 -7.10 4.23
CA ALA A 78 6.90 -6.35 5.45
C ALA A 78 6.66 -4.86 5.21
N ILE A 79 6.04 -4.19 6.16
CA ILE A 79 5.91 -2.74 6.13
C ILE A 79 7.00 -2.15 7.02
N ARG A 80 7.78 -1.22 6.46
CA ARG A 80 8.79 -0.45 7.19
C ARG A 80 8.36 0.99 7.32
N VAL A 81 8.62 1.55 8.48
CA VAL A 81 8.46 2.98 8.76
C VAL A 81 9.46 3.38 9.83
N ALA A 82 9.89 4.64 9.83
CA ALA A 82 10.67 5.22 10.91
C ALA A 82 10.07 6.55 11.33
N ALA A 83 10.04 6.81 12.63
CA ALA A 83 9.71 8.12 13.13
C ALA A 83 10.83 9.12 12.75
N PRO A 84 10.49 10.34 12.31
CA PRO A 84 11.47 11.40 12.12
C PRO A 84 12.25 11.70 13.40
N ALA A 85 13.43 12.32 13.24
CA ALA A 85 14.27 12.67 14.39
C ALA A 85 13.63 13.72 15.32
N SER A 86 12.72 14.52 14.78
CA SER A 86 12.10 15.64 15.47
C SER A 86 11.05 15.24 16.49
N ALA A 87 10.31 14.13 16.25
CA ALA A 87 9.17 13.79 17.08
C ALA A 87 8.74 12.32 16.95
N ALA A 88 7.93 11.87 17.90
CA ALA A 88 7.24 10.59 17.84
C ALA A 88 6.10 10.62 16.80
N ILE A 89 5.73 9.45 16.29
CA ILE A 89 4.56 9.27 15.42
C ILE A 89 3.66 8.15 15.93
N GLY A 90 2.35 8.31 15.75
CA GLY A 90 1.38 7.21 15.86
C GLY A 90 1.19 6.57 14.47
N VAL A 91 1.01 5.27 14.43
CA VAL A 91 0.86 4.50 13.19
C VAL A 91 -0.36 3.60 13.31
N ASP A 92 -1.19 3.59 12.27
CA ASP A 92 -2.31 2.66 12.13
C ASP A 92 -2.30 2.06 10.73
N TYR A 93 -2.26 0.74 10.65
CA TYR A 93 -2.38 -0.02 9.42
C TYR A 93 -3.65 -0.86 9.46
N THR A 94 -4.50 -0.71 8.46
CA THR A 94 -5.69 -1.55 8.27
C THR A 94 -5.54 -2.37 6.99
N PHE A 95 -5.82 -3.67 7.08
CA PHE A 95 -5.65 -4.62 5.99
C PHE A 95 -6.99 -4.92 5.30
N TYR A 96 -6.98 -4.94 3.98
CA TYR A 96 -8.14 -5.23 3.15
C TYR A 96 -7.81 -6.30 2.11
N ASP A 97 -8.78 -7.15 1.77
CA ASP A 97 -8.66 -8.10 0.67
C ASP A 97 -8.78 -7.41 -0.70
N ALA A 98 -8.58 -8.15 -1.78
CA ALA A 98 -8.67 -7.61 -3.13
C ALA A 98 -10.07 -7.08 -3.51
N SER A 99 -11.10 -7.40 -2.74
CA SER A 99 -12.46 -6.88 -2.90
C SER A 99 -12.73 -5.64 -2.03
N GLY A 100 -11.76 -5.21 -1.22
CA GLY A 100 -11.90 -4.08 -0.31
C GLY A 100 -12.57 -4.41 1.03
N ASN A 101 -12.77 -5.71 1.37
CA ASN A 101 -13.28 -6.09 2.67
C ASN A 101 -12.15 -6.25 3.68
N ASN A 102 -12.47 -6.10 4.98
CA ASN A 102 -11.48 -6.30 6.04
C ASN A 102 -10.81 -7.68 5.95
N LEU A 103 -9.50 -7.69 5.88
CA LEU A 103 -8.66 -8.87 5.86
C LEU A 103 -7.97 -9.08 7.22
N LYS A 104 -8.18 -10.24 7.83
CA LYS A 104 -7.46 -10.59 9.05
C LYS A 104 -6.14 -11.27 8.72
N LEU A 105 -5.04 -10.63 9.09
CA LEU A 105 -3.69 -11.15 8.92
C LEU A 105 -3.03 -11.49 10.25
N ASP A 106 -2.19 -12.51 10.20
CA ASP A 106 -1.15 -12.72 11.20
C ASP A 106 0.06 -11.86 10.79
N THR A 107 0.58 -11.11 11.75
CA THR A 107 1.77 -10.28 11.59
C THR A 107 2.80 -10.61 12.66
N THR A 108 4.02 -10.08 12.53
CA THR A 108 5.06 -10.26 13.55
C THR A 108 4.76 -9.58 14.89
N VAL A 109 3.75 -8.71 14.93
CA VAL A 109 3.37 -7.95 16.13
C VAL A 109 1.98 -8.31 16.66
N GLY A 110 1.23 -9.14 15.97
CA GLY A 110 -0.12 -9.58 16.39
C GLY A 110 -0.96 -10.08 15.22
N SER A 111 -2.22 -10.41 15.51
CA SER A 111 -3.20 -10.91 14.54
C SER A 111 -4.44 -10.04 14.56
N GLY A 112 -4.91 -9.61 13.40
CA GLY A 112 -6.10 -8.79 13.28
C GLY A 112 -6.30 -8.24 11.87
N ASN A 113 -7.28 -7.36 11.73
CA ASN A 113 -7.48 -6.58 10.53
C ASN A 113 -6.82 -5.19 10.61
N ASP A 114 -6.25 -4.87 11.76
CA ASP A 114 -5.52 -3.63 12.04
C ASP A 114 -4.30 -3.89 12.92
N VAL A 115 -3.29 -3.06 12.77
CA VAL A 115 -2.10 -2.98 13.63
C VAL A 115 -1.81 -1.53 13.91
N ASN A 116 -1.79 -1.17 15.21
CA ASN A 116 -1.53 0.18 15.66
C ASN A 116 -0.46 0.22 16.75
N PHE A 117 0.39 1.24 16.70
CA PHE A 117 1.50 1.44 17.62
C PHE A 117 2.02 2.89 17.55
N ALA A 118 2.89 3.24 18.49
CA ALA A 118 3.62 4.51 18.46
C ALA A 118 5.12 4.27 18.34
N LEU A 119 5.82 5.18 17.67
CA LEU A 119 7.27 5.17 17.53
C LEU A 119 7.85 6.41 18.19
N SER A 120 8.88 6.22 18.99
CA SER A 120 9.71 7.33 19.52
C SER A 120 10.53 7.98 18.41
N PRO A 121 11.02 9.22 18.56
CA PRO A 121 11.90 9.85 17.59
C PRO A 121 13.06 8.95 17.17
N ASN A 122 13.37 8.89 15.87
CA ASN A 122 14.35 8.02 15.24
C ASN A 122 14.10 6.51 15.35
N GLN A 123 12.99 6.09 15.94
CA GLN A 123 12.70 4.67 16.08
C GLN A 123 12.21 4.09 14.74
N PRO A 124 12.88 3.07 14.16
CA PRO A 124 12.36 2.31 13.04
C PRO A 124 11.43 1.19 13.52
N ALA A 125 10.50 0.79 12.68
CA ALA A 125 9.72 -0.43 12.83
C ALA A 125 9.64 -1.20 11.51
N GLU A 126 9.61 -2.52 11.63
CA GLU A 126 9.31 -3.44 10.54
C GLU A 126 8.25 -4.42 11.01
N ILE A 127 7.16 -4.51 10.26
CA ILE A 127 6.05 -5.41 10.55
C ILE A 127 5.97 -6.43 9.42
N GLY A 128 6.36 -7.66 9.71
CA GLY A 128 6.22 -8.78 8.78
C GLY A 128 4.76 -9.19 8.66
N LEU A 129 4.30 -9.41 7.43
CA LEU A 129 2.97 -9.89 7.09
C LEU A 129 3.08 -11.39 6.77
N LEU A 130 2.48 -12.23 7.59
CA LEU A 130 2.71 -13.68 7.55
C LEU A 130 1.69 -14.41 6.67
N GLY A 131 0.45 -13.95 6.63
CA GLY A 131 -0.64 -14.56 5.86
C GLY A 131 -1.99 -14.42 6.55
N ALA A 132 -3.05 -14.92 5.90
CA ALA A 132 -4.40 -14.86 6.46
C ALA A 132 -4.52 -15.72 7.71
N THR A 133 -5.21 -15.21 8.74
CA THR A 133 -5.43 -15.95 10.01
C THR A 133 -6.31 -17.17 9.82
N SER A 134 -7.18 -17.17 8.80
CA SER A 134 -8.11 -18.25 8.47
C SER A 134 -7.49 -19.37 7.63
N ASP A 135 -6.22 -19.24 7.23
CA ASP A 135 -5.60 -20.17 6.31
C ASP A 135 -5.29 -21.53 6.98
N ALA A 136 -5.61 -22.63 6.31
CA ALA A 136 -5.37 -23.99 6.78
C ALA A 136 -4.88 -24.89 5.64
N PRO A 137 -3.65 -25.43 5.67
CA PRO A 137 -2.63 -25.19 6.69
C PRO A 137 -2.15 -23.74 6.68
N LYS A 138 -1.65 -23.28 7.84
CA LYS A 138 -1.27 -21.88 8.04
C LYS A 138 -0.33 -21.36 6.95
N TYR A 139 -0.70 -20.23 6.36
CA TYR A 139 0.05 -19.49 5.33
C TYR A 139 0.29 -20.28 4.03
N ALA A 140 -0.51 -21.32 3.77
CA ALA A 140 -0.39 -22.10 2.53
C ALA A 140 -0.89 -21.34 1.30
N SER A 141 -1.87 -20.46 1.48
CA SER A 141 -2.44 -19.62 0.42
C SER A 141 -1.86 -18.21 0.47
N THR A 142 -1.82 -17.55 -0.68
CA THR A 142 -1.47 -16.13 -0.75
C THR A 142 -2.70 -15.28 -0.43
N ALA A 143 -2.63 -14.52 0.65
CA ALA A 143 -3.55 -13.42 0.90
C ALA A 143 -3.13 -12.21 0.06
N THR A 144 -4.05 -11.64 -0.69
CA THR A 144 -3.81 -10.45 -1.52
C THR A 144 -4.82 -9.36 -1.21
N GLY A 145 -4.42 -8.12 -1.40
CA GLY A 145 -5.27 -6.97 -1.12
C GLY A 145 -4.50 -5.66 -1.05
N SER A 146 -4.88 -4.78 -0.14
CA SER A 146 -4.25 -3.49 0.10
C SER A 146 -4.02 -3.23 1.60
N VAL A 147 -3.21 -2.21 1.90
CA VAL A 147 -3.01 -1.73 3.27
C VAL A 147 -3.27 -0.23 3.30
N TYR A 148 -4.30 0.17 4.04
CA TYR A 148 -4.51 1.58 4.36
C TYR A 148 -3.69 1.96 5.57
N ALA A 149 -2.95 3.06 5.47
CA ALA A 149 -2.04 3.53 6.50
C ALA A 149 -2.40 4.95 6.93
N VAL A 150 -2.41 5.20 8.24
CA VAL A 150 -2.56 6.54 8.82
C VAL A 150 -1.37 6.79 9.74
N PHE A 151 -0.75 7.95 9.59
CA PHE A 151 0.36 8.40 10.43
C PHE A 151 -0.05 9.67 11.16
N TYR A 152 -0.04 9.64 12.47
CA TYR A 152 -0.39 10.76 13.35
C TYR A 152 0.87 11.41 13.86
N CYS A 153 0.94 12.73 13.83
CA CYS A 153 2.13 13.51 14.18
C CYS A 153 1.75 14.74 15.01
N PRO A 154 2.65 15.21 15.88
CA PRO A 154 2.38 16.40 16.70
C PRO A 154 2.30 17.69 15.88
N ASP A 155 2.82 17.69 14.65
CA ASP A 155 2.83 18.83 13.73
C ASP A 155 2.94 18.38 12.25
N ALA A 156 2.63 19.31 11.34
CA ALA A 156 2.63 19.04 9.90
C ALA A 156 4.03 18.72 9.34
N THR A 157 5.07 19.35 9.86
CA THR A 157 6.45 19.11 9.40
C THR A 157 6.89 17.68 9.71
N THR A 158 6.55 17.18 10.88
CA THR A 158 6.82 15.78 11.27
C THR A 158 6.08 14.83 10.33
N CYS A 159 4.81 15.06 10.03
CA CYS A 159 4.04 14.23 9.11
C CYS A 159 4.60 14.22 7.68
N ALA A 160 5.01 15.37 7.15
CA ALA A 160 5.60 15.48 5.82
C ALA A 160 6.92 14.70 5.65
N ASN A 161 7.57 14.32 6.75
CA ASN A 161 8.82 13.57 6.76
C ASN A 161 8.64 12.07 7.06
N VAL A 162 7.42 11.56 7.15
CA VAL A 162 7.16 10.12 7.28
C VAL A 162 7.31 9.44 5.93
N VAL A 163 8.16 8.42 5.84
CA VAL A 163 8.46 7.68 4.61
C VAL A 163 8.24 6.19 4.86
N PRO A 164 7.01 5.70 4.75
CA PRO A 164 6.72 4.28 4.87
C PRO A 164 7.02 3.56 3.55
N GLN A 165 7.34 2.27 3.63
CA GLN A 165 7.62 1.41 2.49
C GLN A 165 7.01 0.04 2.72
N LEU A 166 6.42 -0.54 1.69
CA LEU A 166 6.05 -1.94 1.67
C LEU A 166 7.12 -2.72 0.90
N LEU A 167 7.63 -3.75 1.53
CA LEU A 167 8.66 -4.63 0.98
C LEU A 167 8.01 -5.95 0.56
N TYR A 168 8.39 -6.43 -0.60
CA TYR A 168 8.07 -7.79 -1.05
C TYR A 168 9.34 -8.59 -1.20
N SER A 169 9.29 -9.81 -0.74
CA SER A 169 10.27 -10.83 -1.02
C SER A 169 9.51 -12.06 -1.48
N ALA A 170 9.78 -12.54 -2.66
CA ALA A 170 9.26 -13.82 -3.07
C ALA A 170 9.99 -14.92 -2.28
N LEU A 171 9.36 -16.03 -2.13
CA LEU A 171 9.71 -17.30 -1.46
C LEU A 171 11.11 -17.42 -0.85
N PRO A 172 11.24 -18.16 0.27
CA PRO A 172 12.53 -18.57 0.80
C PRO A 172 13.41 -19.15 -0.33
N GLY A 173 14.54 -18.49 -0.60
CA GLY A 173 15.48 -18.88 -1.65
C GLY A 173 15.35 -18.15 -2.98
N THR A 174 14.39 -17.22 -3.16
CA THR A 174 14.38 -16.30 -4.28
C THR A 174 15.04 -14.97 -3.90
N PRO A 175 15.87 -14.36 -4.78
CA PRO A 175 16.62 -13.14 -4.47
C PRO A 175 15.79 -11.85 -4.55
N TRP A 176 14.47 -11.92 -4.51
CA TRP A 176 13.64 -10.75 -4.74
C TRP A 176 13.47 -9.94 -3.45
N ALA A 177 13.93 -8.73 -3.48
CA ALA A 177 13.55 -7.69 -2.53
C ALA A 177 13.08 -6.49 -3.35
N LEU A 178 11.81 -6.16 -3.22
CA LEU A 178 11.17 -5.05 -3.91
C LEU A 178 10.62 -4.11 -2.84
N SER A 179 10.87 -2.83 -2.97
CA SER A 179 10.30 -1.79 -2.12
C SER A 179 9.36 -0.92 -2.94
N VAL A 180 8.15 -0.74 -2.48
CA VAL A 180 7.16 0.12 -3.11
C VAL A 180 6.76 1.24 -2.15
N PRO A 181 6.57 2.46 -2.67
CA PRO A 181 6.10 3.59 -1.89
C PRO A 181 4.60 3.45 -1.61
N ILE A 182 4.12 4.24 -0.67
CA ILE A 182 2.69 4.45 -0.43
C ILE A 182 2.13 5.42 -1.50
N SER A 183 0.88 5.20 -1.91
CA SER A 183 0.09 6.20 -2.63
C SER A 183 -0.64 7.06 -1.61
N TRP A 184 -0.31 8.35 -1.56
CA TRP A 184 -0.90 9.26 -0.59
C TRP A 184 -2.32 9.66 -0.99
N ASP A 185 -3.21 9.81 -0.03
CA ASP A 185 -4.63 10.17 -0.24
C ASP A 185 -4.84 11.53 -0.91
N THR A 186 -3.82 12.38 -0.90
CA THR A 186 -3.82 13.67 -1.59
C THR A 186 -3.57 13.57 -3.08
N GLU A 187 -3.13 12.40 -3.55
CA GLU A 187 -2.72 12.12 -4.93
C GLU A 187 -3.81 11.36 -5.69
N LEU A 188 -4.91 12.05 -5.97
CA LEU A 188 -6.04 11.50 -6.73
C LEU A 188 -5.89 11.76 -8.22
N TRP A 189 -5.69 10.68 -8.99
CA TRP A 189 -5.43 10.76 -10.43
C TRP A 189 -6.36 9.83 -11.22
N THR A 190 -6.69 10.23 -12.44
CA THR A 190 -7.55 9.45 -13.34
C THR A 190 -6.78 8.76 -14.46
N GLN A 191 -5.52 9.13 -14.65
CA GLN A 191 -4.66 8.58 -15.70
C GLN A 191 -3.23 8.45 -15.21
N TRP A 192 -2.60 7.31 -15.53
CA TRP A 192 -1.26 6.94 -15.11
C TRP A 192 -0.45 6.42 -16.28
N SER A 193 0.85 6.70 -16.30
CA SER A 193 1.76 6.14 -17.28
C SER A 193 3.03 5.60 -16.63
N ALA A 194 3.57 4.52 -17.20
CA ALA A 194 4.86 3.96 -16.85
C ALA A 194 5.56 3.46 -18.11
N GLU A 195 6.86 3.24 -18.02
CA GLU A 195 7.64 2.59 -19.06
C GLU A 195 8.12 1.23 -18.55
N GLY A 196 8.07 0.21 -19.37
CA GLY A 196 8.49 -1.14 -18.98
C GLY A 196 8.95 -1.95 -20.19
N ILE A 197 9.58 -3.08 -19.92
CA ILE A 197 10.02 -4.05 -20.91
C ILE A 197 9.21 -5.32 -20.75
N ASP A 198 8.59 -5.78 -21.82
CA ASP A 198 7.94 -7.09 -21.88
C ASP A 198 8.39 -7.83 -23.12
N ASP A 199 9.03 -8.99 -22.95
CA ASP A 199 9.48 -9.86 -24.04
C ASP A 199 8.68 -11.16 -24.10
N GLY A 200 7.65 -11.29 -23.27
CA GLY A 200 6.83 -12.48 -23.10
C GLY A 200 7.57 -13.67 -22.47
N GLY A 201 8.76 -13.46 -21.96
CA GLY A 201 9.64 -14.47 -21.39
C GLY A 201 10.30 -14.04 -20.08
N THR A 202 11.54 -13.60 -20.15
CA THR A 202 12.34 -13.22 -19.00
C THR A 202 11.90 -11.89 -18.40
N HIS A 203 11.57 -10.91 -19.26
CA HIS A 203 11.09 -9.62 -18.83
C HIS A 203 9.58 -9.57 -18.93
N ARG A 204 8.92 -9.27 -17.81
CA ARG A 204 7.47 -9.14 -17.74
C ARG A 204 7.08 -7.92 -16.92
N VAL A 205 5.96 -7.33 -17.27
CA VAL A 205 5.36 -6.23 -16.51
C VAL A 205 4.11 -6.73 -15.80
N SER A 206 3.98 -6.41 -14.52
CA SER A 206 2.74 -6.55 -13.77
C SER A 206 2.16 -5.17 -13.46
N LEU A 207 0.86 -5.07 -13.56
CA LEU A 207 0.08 -3.90 -13.18
C LEU A 207 -0.70 -4.22 -11.91
N VAL A 208 -0.71 -3.30 -10.98
CA VAL A 208 -1.67 -3.27 -9.88
C VAL A 208 -2.45 -1.97 -9.98
N ILE A 209 -3.77 -2.09 -10.00
CA ILE A 209 -4.69 -0.96 -10.06
C ILE A 209 -5.61 -1.04 -8.85
N TYR A 210 -5.63 0.02 -8.07
CA TYR A 210 -6.48 0.22 -6.92
C TYR A 210 -7.56 1.24 -7.26
N ASN A 211 -8.82 0.90 -7.01
CA ASN A 211 -9.94 1.78 -7.30
C ASN A 211 -10.18 2.77 -6.16
N GLU A 212 -9.90 4.04 -6.40
CA GLU A 212 -10.13 5.13 -5.44
C GLU A 212 -11.48 5.82 -5.63
N ASP A 213 -12.28 5.36 -6.60
CA ASP A 213 -13.59 5.93 -6.89
C ASP A 213 -14.71 5.26 -6.07
N THR A 214 -15.80 5.95 -5.86
CA THR A 214 -16.99 5.44 -5.13
C THR A 214 -17.89 4.54 -5.98
N THR A 215 -17.50 4.26 -7.23
CA THR A 215 -18.19 3.34 -8.13
C THR A 215 -17.27 2.22 -8.60
N ALA A 216 -17.82 1.01 -8.80
CA ALA A 216 -17.05 -0.07 -9.42
C ALA A 216 -16.63 0.33 -10.83
N THR A 217 -15.34 0.19 -11.14
CA THR A 217 -14.74 0.77 -12.36
C THR A 217 -13.85 -0.24 -13.05
N SER A 218 -13.98 -0.31 -14.38
CA SER A 218 -13.04 -0.99 -15.25
C SER A 218 -12.11 0.05 -15.87
N TYR A 219 -10.82 -0.21 -15.78
CA TYR A 219 -9.77 0.70 -16.29
C TYR A 219 -9.27 0.21 -17.63
N THR A 220 -9.09 1.13 -18.57
CA THR A 220 -8.50 0.85 -19.88
C THR A 220 -6.98 0.89 -19.80
N VAL A 221 -6.32 -0.16 -20.25
CA VAL A 221 -4.86 -0.25 -20.35
C VAL A 221 -4.48 -0.17 -21.81
N ARG A 222 -3.66 0.81 -22.19
CA ARG A 222 -3.11 0.96 -23.52
C ARG A 222 -1.60 0.82 -23.48
N VAL A 223 -1.06 0.15 -24.46
CA VAL A 223 0.38 -0.09 -24.58
C VAL A 223 0.87 0.47 -25.91
N TYR A 224 1.86 1.33 -25.86
CA TYR A 224 2.50 1.94 -27.03
C TYR A 224 3.92 1.42 -27.15
N ASP A 225 4.31 1.06 -28.36
CA ASP A 225 5.68 0.61 -28.64
C ASP A 225 6.68 1.78 -28.68
N SER A 226 7.95 1.46 -28.90
CA SER A 226 9.04 2.44 -28.98
C SER A 226 8.92 3.46 -30.12
N THR A 227 8.02 3.23 -31.08
CA THR A 227 7.71 4.19 -32.16
C THR A 227 6.56 5.11 -31.81
N GLY A 228 5.90 4.88 -30.65
CA GLY A 228 4.69 5.58 -30.23
C GLY A 228 3.40 5.03 -30.85
N SER A 229 3.49 3.90 -31.56
CA SER A 229 2.33 3.23 -32.14
C SER A 229 1.60 2.40 -31.08
N LEU A 230 0.26 2.37 -31.14
CA LEU A 230 -0.55 1.55 -30.24
C LEU A 230 -0.32 0.06 -30.53
N ALA A 231 0.36 -0.63 -29.60
CA ALA A 231 0.67 -2.05 -29.70
C ALA A 231 -0.45 -2.96 -29.16
N GLY A 232 -1.22 -2.46 -28.20
CA GLY A 232 -2.32 -3.23 -27.63
C GLY A 232 -3.22 -2.41 -26.71
N THR A 233 -4.43 -2.91 -26.51
CA THR A 233 -5.40 -2.35 -25.58
C THR A 233 -6.11 -3.49 -24.84
N GLY A 234 -6.34 -3.30 -23.55
CA GLY A 234 -7.13 -4.19 -22.73
C GLY A 234 -7.96 -3.41 -21.71
N THR A 235 -8.80 -4.13 -21.01
CA THR A 235 -9.66 -3.54 -19.98
C THR A 235 -9.68 -4.49 -18.77
N THR A 236 -9.55 -3.94 -17.57
CA THR A 236 -9.67 -4.74 -16.35
C THR A 236 -11.11 -5.22 -16.13
N PRO A 237 -11.32 -6.29 -15.37
CA PRO A 237 -12.63 -6.51 -14.76
C PRO A 237 -13.04 -5.29 -13.94
N PRO A 238 -14.35 -5.12 -13.61
CA PRO A 238 -14.79 -4.10 -12.68
C PRO A 238 -14.10 -4.29 -11.31
N ILE A 239 -13.34 -3.28 -10.88
CA ILE A 239 -12.67 -3.26 -9.57
C ILE A 239 -13.65 -2.66 -8.56
N PRO A 240 -13.87 -3.30 -7.39
CA PRO A 240 -14.81 -2.82 -6.38
C PRO A 240 -14.53 -1.38 -5.95
N PRO A 241 -15.60 -0.62 -5.61
CA PRO A 241 -15.47 0.79 -5.26
C PRO A 241 -14.92 1.01 -3.86
N LEU A 242 -14.41 2.21 -3.61
CA LEU A 242 -14.21 2.75 -2.29
C LEU A 242 -15.57 2.81 -1.57
N GLN A 243 -15.71 2.09 -0.46
CA GLN A 243 -16.99 1.99 0.22
C GLN A 243 -17.11 3.03 1.33
N PRO A 244 -18.27 3.72 1.45
CA PRO A 244 -18.53 4.59 2.58
C PRO A 244 -18.65 3.77 3.87
N LEU A 245 -18.45 4.43 5.00
CA LEU A 245 -18.63 3.84 6.32
C LEU A 245 -20.05 3.30 6.48
N SER A 246 -20.18 1.99 6.61
CA SER A 246 -21.43 1.39 7.10
C SER A 246 -21.21 0.89 8.52
N THR A 247 -22.03 1.37 9.46
CA THR A 247 -22.15 0.91 10.87
C THR A 247 -20.99 0.06 11.42
N GLY A 248 -19.80 0.68 11.56
CA GLY A 248 -18.69 0.10 12.32
C GLY A 248 -17.61 -0.64 11.53
N SER A 249 -17.73 -0.77 10.22
CA SER A 249 -16.62 -1.26 9.37
C SER A 249 -16.48 -0.40 8.12
N PHE A 250 -15.24 -0.05 7.80
CA PHE A 250 -14.91 0.59 6.53
C PHE A 250 -14.64 -0.48 5.48
N GLY A 251 -15.19 -0.32 4.28
CA GLY A 251 -14.68 -0.99 3.10
C GLY A 251 -13.65 -0.10 2.40
N GLU A 252 -12.62 -0.69 1.86
CA GLU A 252 -11.64 -0.02 1.01
C GLU A 252 -12.02 -0.20 -0.46
N GLY A 253 -11.35 0.54 -1.36
CA GLY A 253 -11.40 0.22 -2.77
C GLY A 253 -10.78 -1.14 -3.05
N GLY A 254 -11.28 -1.84 -4.06
CA GLY A 254 -10.68 -3.10 -4.48
C GLY A 254 -9.36 -2.89 -5.21
N THR A 255 -8.59 -3.97 -5.31
CA THR A 255 -7.35 -4.02 -6.10
C THR A 255 -7.46 -5.07 -7.19
N TYR A 256 -6.79 -4.82 -8.31
CA TYR A 256 -6.61 -5.78 -9.40
C TYR A 256 -5.15 -5.86 -9.77
N GLY A 257 -4.53 -7.02 -9.55
CA GLY A 257 -3.14 -7.28 -9.93
C GLY A 257 -3.08 -8.33 -11.03
N ALA A 258 -2.36 -8.04 -12.14
CA ALA A 258 -2.20 -8.95 -13.26
C ALA A 258 -0.92 -8.68 -14.04
N LEU A 259 -0.42 -9.68 -14.75
CA LEU A 259 0.58 -9.44 -15.79
C LEU A 259 -0.02 -8.64 -16.93
N LEU A 260 0.79 -7.81 -17.58
CA LEU A 260 0.36 -7.02 -18.73
C LEU A 260 -0.21 -7.92 -19.84
N SER A 261 0.40 -9.10 -20.05
CA SER A 261 -0.07 -10.12 -20.99
C SER A 261 -1.44 -10.71 -20.67
N ASP A 262 -1.90 -10.63 -19.41
CA ASP A 262 -3.22 -11.12 -19.01
C ASP A 262 -4.31 -10.05 -19.20
N VAL A 263 -3.90 -8.77 -19.17
CA VAL A 263 -4.80 -7.62 -19.41
C VAL A 263 -4.93 -7.34 -20.91
N ILE A 264 -3.84 -7.45 -21.66
CA ILE A 264 -3.82 -7.19 -23.11
C ILE A 264 -4.01 -8.51 -23.87
N PRO A 265 -5.17 -8.74 -24.52
CA PRO A 265 -5.46 -10.01 -25.15
C PRO A 265 -4.63 -10.27 -26.41
N THR A 266 -4.06 -9.24 -27.02
CA THR A 266 -3.16 -9.32 -28.16
C THR A 266 -1.74 -9.59 -27.69
N ARG A 267 -1.05 -10.55 -28.33
CA ARG A 267 0.38 -10.75 -28.04
C ARG A 267 1.16 -9.50 -28.40
N LEU A 268 1.78 -8.89 -27.38
CA LEU A 268 2.67 -7.74 -27.59
C LEU A 268 3.96 -8.17 -28.30
N PRO A 269 4.49 -7.39 -29.22
CA PRO A 269 5.84 -7.61 -29.74
C PRO A 269 6.85 -7.40 -28.60
N PRO A 270 7.98 -8.15 -28.57
CA PRO A 270 9.02 -7.91 -27.57
C PRO A 270 9.57 -6.50 -27.66
N GLY A 271 9.72 -5.79 -26.53
CA GLY A 271 10.31 -4.45 -26.57
C GLY A 271 10.06 -3.60 -25.33
N VAL A 272 10.42 -2.34 -25.46
CA VAL A 272 10.12 -1.29 -24.50
C VAL A 272 8.76 -0.70 -24.83
N PHE A 273 7.93 -0.55 -23.81
CA PHE A 273 6.59 -0.01 -23.95
C PHE A 273 6.36 1.17 -23.03
N LYS A 274 5.58 2.15 -23.51
CA LYS A 274 4.83 3.06 -22.64
C LYS A 274 3.50 2.41 -22.34
N ILE A 275 3.17 2.30 -21.06
CA ILE A 275 1.93 1.73 -20.56
C ILE A 275 1.10 2.88 -20.02
N LEU A 276 -0.15 2.96 -20.43
CA LEU A 276 -1.11 3.96 -19.98
C LEU A 276 -2.30 3.27 -19.32
N VAL A 277 -2.60 3.61 -18.09
CA VAL A 277 -3.81 3.20 -17.37
C VAL A 277 -4.75 4.39 -17.31
N ASP A 278 -5.97 4.23 -17.81
CA ASP A 278 -6.94 5.32 -17.99
C ASP A 278 -8.29 4.94 -17.37
N GLY A 279 -8.71 5.66 -16.37
CA GLY A 279 -10.01 5.57 -15.71
C GLY A 279 -11.07 6.49 -16.32
N GLY A 280 -10.73 7.30 -17.32
CA GLY A 280 -11.59 8.36 -17.83
C GLY A 280 -11.75 9.48 -16.79
N SER A 281 -12.88 9.51 -16.11
CA SER A 281 -13.13 10.44 -14.99
C SER A 281 -13.00 9.78 -13.61
N LYS A 282 -12.56 8.51 -13.54
CA LYS A 282 -12.50 7.70 -12.34
C LYS A 282 -11.12 7.68 -11.73
N TYR A 283 -11.04 7.86 -10.42
CA TYR A 283 -9.79 7.92 -9.68
C TYR A 283 -9.21 6.53 -9.40
N SER A 284 -7.91 6.44 -9.43
CA SER A 284 -7.16 5.21 -9.12
C SER A 284 -5.76 5.52 -8.61
N ALA A 285 -5.18 4.56 -7.90
CA ALA A 285 -3.73 4.48 -7.70
C ALA A 285 -3.19 3.28 -8.48
N VAL A 286 -1.98 3.39 -9.00
CA VAL A 286 -1.36 2.38 -9.86
C VAL A 286 0.06 2.09 -9.40
N GLU A 287 0.38 0.81 -9.31
CA GLU A 287 1.74 0.31 -9.13
C GLU A 287 2.13 -0.53 -10.35
N VAL A 288 3.33 -0.37 -10.83
CA VAL A 288 3.85 -1.13 -11.98
C VAL A 288 5.15 -1.81 -11.56
N LEU A 289 5.19 -3.13 -11.74
CA LEU A 289 6.34 -3.95 -11.39
C LEU A 289 6.98 -4.54 -12.64
N GLN A 290 8.28 -4.35 -12.77
CA GLN A 290 9.11 -5.00 -13.80
C GLN A 290 9.75 -6.25 -13.21
N PHE A 291 9.43 -7.40 -13.78
CA PHE A 291 10.11 -8.66 -13.51
C PHE A 291 11.19 -8.91 -14.55
N ASN A 292 12.31 -9.45 -14.12
CA ASN A 292 13.42 -9.85 -14.99
C ASN A 292 13.90 -11.25 -14.54
N GLY A 293 13.11 -12.28 -14.79
CA GLY A 293 13.38 -13.66 -14.42
C GLY A 293 13.58 -13.91 -12.93
N GLN A 294 14.64 -13.35 -12.34
CA GLN A 294 15.03 -13.58 -10.94
C GLN A 294 14.95 -12.34 -10.04
N SER A 295 14.56 -11.21 -10.57
CA SER A 295 14.43 -9.97 -9.82
C SER A 295 13.17 -9.21 -10.22
N ALA A 296 12.75 -8.30 -9.34
CA ALA A 296 11.67 -7.38 -9.61
C ALA A 296 12.06 -5.97 -9.19
N THR A 297 11.53 -4.97 -9.87
CA THR A 297 11.74 -3.56 -9.57
C THR A 297 10.41 -2.83 -9.70
N ALA A 298 10.07 -1.96 -8.76
CA ALA A 298 8.98 -1.01 -8.93
C ALA A 298 9.39 0.01 -9.99
N LEU A 299 8.56 0.18 -10.98
CA LEU A 299 8.76 1.21 -11.99
C LEU A 299 8.19 2.53 -11.49
N GLN A 300 8.84 3.62 -11.86
CA GLN A 300 8.29 4.93 -11.60
C GLN A 300 7.01 5.10 -12.42
N VAL A 301 5.91 5.39 -11.74
CA VAL A 301 4.63 5.70 -12.35
C VAL A 301 4.48 7.21 -12.36
N ALA A 302 4.25 7.78 -13.54
CA ALA A 302 3.92 9.17 -13.73
C ALA A 302 2.41 9.30 -13.91
N TYR A 303 1.83 10.33 -13.34
CA TYR A 303 0.46 10.70 -13.64
C TYR A 303 0.42 11.66 -14.82
N ASP A 304 -0.54 11.45 -15.70
CA ASP A 304 -0.80 12.35 -16.81
C ASP A 304 -2.13 13.06 -16.52
N SER A 305 -2.08 14.38 -16.38
CA SER A 305 -3.31 15.15 -16.23
C SER A 305 -4.07 15.08 -17.55
N ALA A 306 -5.13 14.31 -17.60
CA ALA A 306 -6.00 14.28 -18.76
C ALA A 306 -6.43 15.70 -19.12
N PRO A 307 -6.23 16.15 -20.37
CA PRO A 307 -6.71 17.45 -20.78
C PRO A 307 -8.23 17.47 -20.63
N GLY A 308 -8.75 18.23 -19.67
CA GLY A 308 -10.18 18.48 -19.50
C GLY A 308 -10.84 18.04 -18.17
N SER A 309 -10.09 17.57 -17.18
CA SER A 309 -10.67 17.16 -15.88
C SER A 309 -11.13 18.30 -14.95
N SER A 310 -11.24 19.53 -15.45
CA SER A 310 -11.77 20.68 -14.70
C SER A 310 -13.31 20.74 -14.64
N SER A 311 -14.01 19.61 -14.81
CA SER A 311 -15.46 19.61 -14.71
C SER A 311 -15.92 19.67 -13.23
N ARG A 312 -17.00 20.42 -12.99
CA ARG A 312 -17.63 20.57 -11.68
C ARG A 312 -18.02 19.20 -11.04
N ALA A 313 -18.23 18.18 -11.86
CA ALA A 313 -18.49 16.80 -11.44
C ALA A 313 -17.25 16.13 -10.83
N ALA A 314 -16.07 16.31 -11.41
CA ALA A 314 -14.82 15.79 -10.87
C ALA A 314 -14.48 16.39 -9.50
N SER A 315 -14.85 17.68 -9.26
CA SER A 315 -14.63 18.32 -7.97
C SER A 315 -15.56 17.80 -6.87
N SER A 316 -16.80 17.42 -7.19
CA SER A 316 -17.75 16.85 -6.23
C SER A 316 -17.39 15.41 -5.83
N GLU A 317 -16.94 14.60 -6.78
CA GLU A 317 -16.49 13.24 -6.51
C GLU A 317 -15.21 13.23 -5.67
N ARG A 318 -14.25 14.08 -6.02
CA ARG A 318 -13.04 14.28 -5.21
C ARG A 318 -13.38 14.65 -3.76
N MET A 319 -14.32 15.59 -3.57
CA MET A 319 -14.76 15.99 -2.23
C MET A 319 -15.44 14.83 -1.49
N ASN A 320 -16.21 14.01 -2.17
CA ASN A 320 -16.86 12.84 -1.60
C ASN A 320 -15.82 11.81 -1.13
N ILE A 321 -14.81 11.52 -1.95
CA ILE A 321 -13.69 10.64 -1.61
C ILE A 321 -12.93 11.19 -0.39
N MET A 322 -12.60 12.46 -0.38
CA MET A 322 -11.90 13.09 0.75
C MET A 322 -12.72 13.02 2.04
N ASN A 323 -14.05 13.23 1.97
CA ASN A 323 -14.94 13.09 3.13
C ASN A 323 -14.97 11.64 3.67
N ILE A 324 -14.99 10.64 2.79
CA ILE A 324 -14.91 9.22 3.19
C ILE A 324 -13.59 8.96 3.90
N ARG A 325 -12.48 9.46 3.38
CA ARG A 325 -11.14 9.28 3.95
C ARG A 325 -10.99 9.98 5.29
N SER A 326 -11.46 11.22 5.43
CA SER A 326 -11.46 11.94 6.72
C SER A 326 -12.27 11.20 7.78
N ALA A 327 -13.45 10.66 7.43
CA ALA A 327 -14.27 9.87 8.35
C ALA A 327 -13.57 8.58 8.79
N ARG A 328 -12.74 7.98 7.93
CA ARG A 328 -11.90 6.81 8.28
C ARG A 328 -10.83 7.16 9.30
N VAL A 329 -10.11 8.25 9.08
CA VAL A 329 -9.08 8.72 10.02
C VAL A 329 -9.69 9.00 11.39
N GLU A 330 -10.84 9.64 11.45
CA GLU A 330 -11.57 9.85 12.71
C GLU A 330 -11.97 8.54 13.41
N SER A 331 -12.30 7.50 12.66
CA SER A 331 -12.58 6.18 13.24
C SER A 331 -11.31 5.49 13.71
N ALA A 332 -10.24 5.52 12.92
CA ALA A 332 -8.96 4.93 13.25
C ALA A 332 -8.39 5.52 14.55
N THR A 333 -8.52 6.83 14.77
CA THR A 333 -8.10 7.48 16.03
C THR A 333 -8.72 6.86 17.28
N ARG A 334 -9.92 6.30 17.19
CA ARG A 334 -10.60 5.63 18.32
C ARG A 334 -10.00 4.24 18.63
N HIS A 335 -9.35 3.60 17.66
CA HIS A 335 -8.74 2.27 17.83
C HIS A 335 -7.33 2.35 18.40
N VAL A 336 -6.52 3.30 17.98
CA VAL A 336 -5.13 3.49 18.42
C VAL A 336 -5.05 3.65 19.95
N PHE A 337 -6.03 4.29 20.59
CA PHE A 337 -6.03 4.53 22.03
C PHE A 337 -6.33 3.30 22.86
N ARG A 338 -7.21 2.42 22.42
CA ARG A 338 -7.51 1.18 23.13
C ARG A 338 -6.32 0.22 23.22
N ALA A 339 -5.38 0.33 22.29
CA ALA A 339 -4.19 -0.50 22.26
C ALA A 339 -3.05 0.04 23.15
N LEU A 340 -2.98 1.36 23.35
CA LEU A 340 -1.91 2.00 24.15
C LEU A 340 -2.15 1.95 25.66
N GLU A 341 -3.35 1.59 26.11
CA GLU A 341 -3.72 1.48 27.54
C GLU A 341 -3.67 0.04 28.08
N LYS A 342 -3.35 -0.95 27.26
CA LYS A 342 -3.09 -2.35 27.64
C LYS A 342 -1.60 -2.59 27.85
#